data_bb6a99669999f646571e09f801f602db
#
_entry.id   bb6a99669999f646571e09f801f602db
#
_cell.length_a   1.000
_cell.length_b   1.000
_cell.length_c   1.000
_cell.angle_alpha   90.00
_cell.angle_beta   90.00
_cell.angle_gamma   90.00
#
_symmetry.space_group_name_H-M   'P 1'
#
loop_
_entity.id
_entity.type
_entity.pdbx_description
1 polymer ?
#
loop_
_entity_poly.entity_id
_entity_poly.type
_entity_poly.pdbx_seq_one_letter_code
_entity_poly.pdbx_strand_id
1 'polypeptide(L)'
;MHSDTRIFVFRLRQLLTFLLVLIILIAAAVFILFVISSSKKDVQTSPASAYTAGVYTSSITLNNQSVDIQVVVDKDHIKSASIVNLDESVAAMYPLLTTSMDAISAQLAAGVSIDDIRYESSSRYTSQVLLSAIAQAIDKAR
;
A
#
# COMPACT_ATOMS: atom_id res chain seq x y z
N MET A 1 38.92 16.46 61.16
CA MET A 1 38.74 15.70 59.96
C MET A 1 37.42 14.94 60.02
N HIS A 2 36.34 15.61 60.14
CA HIS A 2 35.01 14.99 59.99
C HIS A 2 34.08 16.03 59.42
N SER A 3 33.74 15.94 58.13
CA SER A 3 32.48 16.52 57.71
C SER A 3 32.28 16.71 56.19
N ASP A 4 33.09 16.10 55.34
CA ASP A 4 32.88 16.31 53.91
C ASP A 4 32.08 15.19 53.24
N THR A 5 31.80 14.08 53.90
CA THR A 5 31.12 12.93 53.33
C THR A 5 29.61 13.16 53.15
N ARG A 6 29.01 14.01 53.97
CA ARG A 6 27.55 14.29 53.86
C ARG A 6 27.22 15.23 52.73
N ILE A 7 28.07 16.17 52.40
CA ILE A 7 27.87 17.14 51.33
C ILE A 7 28.05 16.45 49.97
N PHE A 8 28.95 15.49 49.91
CA PHE A 8 29.23 14.74 48.68
C PHE A 8 28.06 13.82 48.30
N VAL A 9 27.45 13.15 49.29
CA VAL A 9 26.28 12.29 49.09
C VAL A 9 25.04 13.10 48.64
N PHE A 10 24.88 14.31 49.18
CA PHE A 10 23.77 15.19 48.81
C PHE A 10 23.92 15.70 47.37
N ARG A 11 25.11 16.07 46.94
CA ARG A 11 25.40 16.44 45.55
C ARG A 11 25.29 15.26 44.62
N LEU A 12 25.68 14.07 45.03
CA LEU A 12 25.57 12.87 44.21
C LEU A 12 24.11 12.50 43.96
N ARG A 13 23.26 12.56 44.99
CA ARG A 13 21.80 12.34 44.81
C ARG A 13 21.17 13.38 43.94
N GLN A 14 21.55 14.62 44.07
CA GLN A 14 21.05 15.73 43.24
C GLN A 14 21.53 15.56 41.80
N LEU A 15 22.75 15.17 41.57
CA LEU A 15 23.33 14.88 40.26
C LEU A 15 22.64 13.70 39.60
N LEU A 16 22.32 12.65 40.39
CA LEU A 16 21.62 11.45 39.94
C LEU A 16 20.17 11.79 39.52
N THR A 17 19.48 12.65 40.27
CA THR A 17 18.13 13.10 39.93
C THR A 17 18.11 13.98 38.67
N PHE A 18 19.10 14.87 38.51
CA PHE A 18 19.22 15.66 37.27
C PHE A 18 19.51 14.77 36.05
N LEU A 19 20.38 13.75 36.22
CA LEU A 19 20.68 12.78 35.17
C LEU A 19 19.41 12.00 34.78
N LEU A 20 18.64 11.55 35.76
CA LEU A 20 17.41 10.81 35.55
C LEU A 20 16.35 11.66 34.81
N VAL A 21 16.17 12.91 35.22
CA VAL A 21 15.26 13.87 34.53
C VAL A 21 15.73 14.14 33.11
N LEU A 22 17.04 14.26 32.89
CA LEU A 22 17.61 14.47 31.56
C LEU A 22 17.32 13.28 30.65
N ILE A 23 17.49 12.05 31.15
CA ILE A 23 17.20 10.81 30.41
C ILE A 23 15.72 10.75 30.04
N ILE A 24 14.82 11.09 30.96
CA ILE A 24 13.37 11.10 30.72
C ILE A 24 13.02 12.14 29.64
N LEU A 25 13.64 13.34 29.70
CA LEU A 25 13.43 14.38 28.68
C LEU A 25 13.92 13.96 27.31
N ILE A 26 15.07 13.30 27.22
CA ILE A 26 15.59 12.79 25.95
C ILE A 26 14.69 11.67 25.44
N ALA A 27 14.25 10.74 26.29
CA ALA A 27 13.33 9.68 25.91
C ALA A 27 11.99 10.23 25.43
N ALA A 28 11.44 11.24 26.09
CA ALA A 28 10.22 11.93 25.67
C ALA A 28 10.40 12.65 24.32
N ALA A 29 11.53 13.34 24.12
CA ALA A 29 11.85 13.99 22.86
C ALA A 29 11.98 12.99 21.70
N VAL A 30 12.68 11.87 21.92
CA VAL A 30 12.80 10.78 20.93
C VAL A 30 11.43 10.16 20.65
N PHE A 31 10.62 9.95 21.69
CA PHE A 31 9.26 9.42 21.52
C PHE A 31 8.37 10.38 20.72
N ILE A 32 8.44 11.68 21.00
CA ILE A 32 7.71 12.71 20.24
C ILE A 32 8.20 12.75 18.78
N LEU A 33 9.52 12.70 18.56
CA LEU A 33 10.08 12.64 17.20
C LEU A 33 9.67 11.36 16.48
N PHE A 34 9.60 10.23 17.19
CA PHE A 34 9.14 8.96 16.63
C PHE A 34 7.66 9.02 16.26
N VAL A 35 6.81 9.57 17.14
CA VAL A 35 5.36 9.76 16.85
C VAL A 35 5.15 10.74 15.71
N ILE A 36 5.90 11.86 15.66
CA ILE A 36 5.84 12.83 14.57
C ILE A 36 6.38 12.23 13.26
N SER A 37 7.44 11.41 13.32
CA SER A 37 7.95 10.68 12.15
C SER A 37 6.98 9.61 11.67
N SER A 38 6.25 8.97 12.59
CA SER A 38 5.18 8.02 12.21
C SER A 38 3.95 8.73 11.67
N SER A 39 3.73 10.00 12.03
CA SER A 39 2.68 10.86 11.47
C SER A 39 3.13 11.61 10.22
N LYS A 40 4.40 11.53 9.83
CA LYS A 40 4.91 12.02 8.54
C LYS A 40 4.81 10.98 7.43
N LYS A 41 3.95 9.99 7.57
CA LYS A 41 3.31 9.42 6.41
C LYS A 41 2.18 10.40 6.06
N ASP A 42 2.38 11.05 4.91
CA ASP A 42 1.38 11.87 4.23
C ASP A 42 1.16 13.31 4.71
N VAL A 43 2.25 14.11 4.76
CA VAL A 43 2.19 15.38 4.06
C VAL A 43 3.08 15.25 2.82
N GLN A 44 2.70 14.37 1.93
CA GLN A 44 2.92 14.64 0.54
C GLN A 44 2.06 15.88 0.23
N THR A 45 2.72 16.97 -0.10
CA THR A 45 2.26 17.90 -1.10
C THR A 45 1.61 17.03 -2.17
N SER A 46 0.28 17.02 -2.27
CA SER A 46 -0.44 16.26 -3.28
C SER A 46 0.26 16.46 -4.62
N PRO A 47 0.91 15.49 -5.22
CA PRO A 47 0.88 15.42 -6.65
C PRO A 47 -0.61 15.34 -6.98
N ALA A 48 -1.06 16.09 -7.96
CA ALA A 48 -2.41 16.00 -8.48
C ALA A 48 -2.81 14.53 -8.44
N SER A 49 -3.92 14.22 -7.75
CA SER A 49 -4.37 12.85 -7.51
C SER A 49 -4.16 12.05 -8.80
N ALA A 50 -3.39 10.97 -8.71
CA ALA A 50 -2.97 10.22 -9.90
C ALA A 50 -4.18 9.70 -10.68
N TYR A 51 -5.30 9.55 -9.97
CA TYR A 51 -6.55 9.04 -10.51
C TYR A 51 -7.76 9.81 -9.97
N THR A 52 -8.84 9.80 -10.73
CA THR A 52 -10.18 10.17 -10.25
C THR A 52 -10.79 8.93 -9.58
N ALA A 53 -11.07 9.01 -8.27
CA ALA A 53 -11.66 7.90 -7.54
C ALA A 53 -12.99 7.46 -8.18
N GLY A 54 -13.16 6.17 -8.38
CA GLY A 54 -14.35 5.62 -9.01
C GLY A 54 -14.20 4.16 -9.41
N VAL A 55 -15.19 3.70 -10.15
CA VAL A 55 -15.25 2.35 -10.72
C VAL A 55 -15.21 2.48 -12.22
N TYR A 56 -14.25 1.83 -12.85
CA TYR A 56 -14.03 1.89 -14.29
C TYR A 56 -14.09 0.48 -14.88
N THR A 57 -14.71 0.36 -16.03
CA THR A 57 -14.88 -0.93 -16.71
C THR A 57 -14.24 -0.89 -18.07
N SER A 58 -13.58 -1.97 -18.43
CA SER A 58 -13.05 -2.23 -19.76
C SER A 58 -13.50 -3.62 -20.21
N SER A 59 -13.79 -3.79 -21.47
CA SER A 59 -14.26 -5.05 -22.04
C SER A 59 -13.18 -5.67 -22.92
N ILE A 60 -12.97 -6.96 -22.79
CA ILE A 60 -12.15 -7.76 -23.69
C ILE A 60 -13.02 -8.79 -24.40
N THR A 61 -12.66 -9.12 -25.64
CA THR A 61 -13.35 -10.16 -26.39
C THR A 61 -12.51 -11.42 -26.42
N LEU A 62 -13.06 -12.48 -25.87
CA LEU A 62 -12.47 -13.82 -25.88
C LEU A 62 -13.40 -14.76 -26.65
N ASN A 63 -12.91 -15.30 -27.74
CA ASN A 63 -13.66 -16.27 -28.55
C ASN A 63 -15.12 -15.83 -28.89
N ASN A 64 -15.27 -14.58 -29.35
CA ASN A 64 -16.56 -13.95 -29.67
C ASN A 64 -17.47 -13.64 -28.48
N GLN A 65 -16.99 -13.79 -27.25
CA GLN A 65 -17.72 -13.39 -26.04
C GLN A 65 -17.01 -12.21 -25.37
N SER A 66 -17.82 -11.25 -24.92
CA SER A 66 -17.31 -10.09 -24.19
C SER A 66 -17.19 -10.42 -22.71
N VAL A 67 -16.05 -10.11 -22.15
CA VAL A 67 -15.77 -10.24 -20.72
C VAL A 67 -15.42 -8.85 -20.20
N ASP A 68 -16.14 -8.41 -19.18
CA ASP A 68 -15.95 -7.09 -18.60
C ASP A 68 -15.02 -7.16 -17.39
N ILE A 69 -14.04 -6.26 -17.38
CA ILE A 69 -13.09 -6.12 -16.28
C ILE A 69 -13.39 -4.80 -15.59
N GLN A 70 -13.71 -4.89 -14.31
CA GLN A 70 -14.00 -3.76 -13.45
C GLN A 70 -12.79 -3.45 -12.58
N VAL A 71 -12.39 -2.19 -12.57
CA VAL A 71 -11.29 -1.69 -11.73
C VAL A 71 -11.82 -0.62 -10.78
N VAL A 72 -11.58 -0.80 -9.50
CA VAL A 72 -11.91 0.17 -8.46
C VAL A 72 -10.64 0.95 -8.13
N VAL A 73 -10.70 2.25 -8.29
CA VAL A 73 -9.56 3.16 -8.14
C VAL A 73 -9.86 4.18 -7.05
N ASP A 74 -8.88 4.44 -6.20
CA ASP A 74 -8.87 5.57 -5.28
C ASP A 74 -8.01 6.71 -5.86
N LYS A 75 -7.91 7.82 -5.18
CA LYS A 75 -7.12 8.99 -5.62
C LYS A 75 -5.65 8.66 -5.84
N ASP A 76 -5.12 7.71 -5.09
CA ASP A 76 -3.68 7.42 -5.01
C ASP A 76 -3.30 6.04 -5.55
N HIS A 77 -4.23 5.08 -5.57
CA HIS A 77 -3.93 3.69 -5.93
C HIS A 77 -5.14 2.92 -6.46
N ILE A 78 -4.86 1.77 -7.04
CA ILE A 78 -5.88 0.82 -7.49
C ILE A 78 -6.26 -0.06 -6.30
N LYS A 79 -7.54 -0.07 -5.93
CA LYS A 79 -8.04 -0.87 -4.81
C LYS A 79 -8.24 -2.33 -5.16
N SER A 80 -8.83 -2.58 -6.32
CA SER A 80 -9.12 -3.94 -6.78
C SER A 80 -9.37 -3.97 -8.29
N ALA A 81 -9.19 -5.15 -8.85
CA ALA A 81 -9.63 -5.46 -10.20
C ALA A 81 -10.40 -6.79 -10.16
N SER A 82 -11.48 -6.89 -10.89
CA SER A 82 -12.33 -8.08 -10.92
C SER A 82 -12.95 -8.27 -12.29
N ILE A 83 -13.30 -9.52 -12.60
CA ILE A 83 -14.07 -9.84 -13.78
C ILE A 83 -15.56 -9.79 -13.40
N VAL A 84 -16.34 -9.05 -14.17
CA VAL A 84 -17.79 -8.97 -14.02
C VAL A 84 -18.46 -9.57 -15.27
N ASN A 85 -19.68 -10.07 -15.12
CA ASN A 85 -20.43 -10.69 -16.22
C ASN A 85 -19.69 -11.87 -16.90
N LEU A 86 -18.94 -12.66 -16.12
CA LEU A 86 -18.27 -13.83 -16.63
C LEU A 86 -19.31 -14.96 -16.84
N ASP A 87 -19.50 -15.36 -18.10
CA ASP A 87 -20.34 -16.49 -18.45
C ASP A 87 -19.68 -17.80 -17.99
N GLU A 88 -20.47 -18.75 -17.48
CA GLU A 88 -19.97 -20.06 -17.00
C GLU A 88 -19.23 -20.82 -18.11
N SER A 89 -19.66 -20.69 -19.35
CA SER A 89 -18.99 -21.33 -20.49
C SER A 89 -17.59 -20.75 -20.74
N VAL A 90 -17.43 -19.45 -20.57
CA VAL A 90 -16.12 -18.78 -20.66
C VAL A 90 -15.23 -19.17 -19.50
N ALA A 91 -15.78 -19.20 -18.28
CA ALA A 91 -15.03 -19.63 -17.10
C ALA A 91 -14.53 -21.08 -17.23
N ALA A 92 -15.35 -21.97 -17.80
CA ALA A 92 -14.99 -23.36 -18.03
C ALA A 92 -13.90 -23.52 -19.13
N MET A 93 -13.95 -22.69 -20.18
CA MET A 93 -12.96 -22.71 -21.25
C MET A 93 -11.63 -22.05 -20.88
N TYR A 94 -11.67 -21.08 -19.98
CA TYR A 94 -10.51 -20.28 -19.55
C TYR A 94 -10.34 -20.30 -18.04
N PRO A 95 -10.00 -21.44 -17.43
CA PRO A 95 -9.89 -21.57 -15.97
C PRO A 95 -8.79 -20.67 -15.37
N LEU A 96 -7.75 -20.35 -16.15
CA LEU A 96 -6.69 -19.43 -15.71
C LEU A 96 -7.11 -17.98 -15.66
N LEU A 97 -8.26 -17.60 -16.24
CA LEU A 97 -8.72 -16.22 -16.31
C LEU A 97 -9.02 -15.69 -14.89
N THR A 98 -9.81 -16.41 -14.12
CA THR A 98 -10.17 -16.05 -12.76
C THR A 98 -8.96 -16.06 -11.83
N THR A 99 -8.18 -17.16 -11.88
CA THR A 99 -6.98 -17.30 -11.03
C THR A 99 -5.95 -16.21 -11.30
N SER A 100 -5.74 -15.87 -12.57
CA SER A 100 -4.82 -14.79 -12.94
C SER A 100 -5.35 -13.42 -12.52
N MET A 101 -6.65 -13.18 -12.63
CA MET A 101 -7.26 -11.92 -12.18
C MET A 101 -7.13 -11.76 -10.66
N ASP A 102 -7.39 -12.80 -9.88
CA ASP A 102 -7.26 -12.77 -8.42
C ASP A 102 -5.82 -12.48 -8.00
N ALA A 103 -4.84 -13.10 -8.65
CA ALA A 103 -3.43 -12.85 -8.38
C ALA A 103 -3.00 -11.42 -8.74
N ILE A 104 -3.48 -10.88 -9.85
CA ILE A 104 -3.23 -9.49 -10.28
C ILE A 104 -3.90 -8.51 -9.31
N SER A 105 -5.17 -8.74 -8.98
CA SER A 105 -5.94 -7.90 -8.07
C SER A 105 -5.30 -7.80 -6.69
N ALA A 106 -4.81 -8.90 -6.15
CA ALA A 106 -4.12 -8.93 -4.86
C ALA A 106 -2.84 -8.06 -4.87
N GLN A 107 -2.06 -8.11 -5.96
CA GLN A 107 -0.85 -7.30 -6.10
C GLN A 107 -1.18 -5.80 -6.26
N LEU A 108 -2.20 -5.47 -7.04
CA LEU A 108 -2.67 -4.09 -7.21
C LEU A 108 -3.18 -3.51 -5.89
N ALA A 109 -3.96 -4.28 -5.12
CA ALA A 109 -4.45 -3.88 -3.80
C ALA A 109 -3.30 -3.70 -2.79
N ALA A 110 -2.20 -4.42 -2.95
CA ALA A 110 -0.98 -4.25 -2.17
C ALA A 110 -0.14 -3.02 -2.60
N GLY A 111 -0.56 -2.28 -3.62
CA GLY A 111 0.12 -1.09 -4.12
C GLY A 111 1.22 -1.35 -5.15
N VAL A 112 1.26 -2.55 -5.73
CA VAL A 112 2.19 -2.86 -6.82
C VAL A 112 1.72 -2.14 -8.08
N SER A 113 2.64 -1.47 -8.77
CA SER A 113 2.35 -0.83 -10.06
C SER A 113 1.99 -1.85 -11.12
N ILE A 114 1.14 -1.47 -12.07
CA ILE A 114 0.70 -2.36 -13.15
C ILE A 114 1.88 -2.94 -13.95
N ASP A 115 2.95 -2.17 -14.10
CA ASP A 115 4.15 -2.58 -14.84
C ASP A 115 5.04 -3.56 -14.07
N ASP A 116 4.87 -3.65 -12.74
CA ASP A 116 5.66 -4.50 -11.84
C ASP A 116 4.91 -5.77 -11.42
N ILE A 117 3.71 -5.99 -11.93
CA ILE A 117 2.90 -7.18 -11.63
C ILE A 117 3.62 -8.45 -12.07
N ARG A 118 3.73 -9.38 -11.13
CA ARG A 118 4.34 -10.70 -11.36
C ARG A 118 3.26 -11.73 -11.64
N TYR A 119 3.50 -12.54 -12.66
CA TYR A 119 2.63 -13.65 -13.06
C TYR A 119 3.45 -14.86 -13.49
N GLU A 120 2.85 -16.03 -13.39
CA GLU A 120 3.49 -17.27 -13.78
C GLU A 120 3.63 -17.39 -15.29
N SER A 121 4.66 -18.10 -15.75
CA SER A 121 4.91 -18.33 -17.17
C SER A 121 3.77 -19.11 -17.85
N SER A 122 3.07 -19.97 -17.10
CA SER A 122 1.90 -20.73 -17.55
C SER A 122 0.68 -19.87 -17.88
N SER A 123 0.54 -18.73 -17.18
CA SER A 123 -0.58 -17.77 -17.36
C SER A 123 -0.18 -16.49 -18.08
N ARG A 124 1.00 -16.45 -18.67
CA ARG A 124 1.60 -15.24 -19.24
C ARG A 124 0.69 -14.51 -20.23
N TYR A 125 0.14 -15.23 -21.18
CA TYR A 125 -0.74 -14.65 -22.20
C TYR A 125 -2.02 -14.09 -21.56
N THR A 126 -2.68 -14.89 -20.73
CA THR A 126 -3.90 -14.49 -20.01
C THR A 126 -3.64 -13.25 -19.15
N SER A 127 -2.55 -13.23 -18.39
CA SER A 127 -2.17 -12.12 -17.54
C SER A 127 -1.88 -10.84 -18.33
N GLN A 128 -1.22 -10.94 -19.48
CA GLN A 128 -0.97 -9.78 -20.36
C GLN A 128 -2.26 -9.19 -20.93
N VAL A 129 -3.20 -10.02 -21.33
CA VAL A 129 -4.52 -9.56 -21.81
C VAL A 129 -5.29 -8.85 -20.70
N LEU A 130 -5.31 -9.42 -19.50
CA LEU A 130 -5.95 -8.83 -18.32
C LEU A 130 -5.30 -7.50 -17.91
N LEU A 131 -3.97 -7.43 -17.89
CA LEU A 131 -3.24 -6.21 -17.58
C LEU A 131 -3.50 -5.10 -18.61
N SER A 132 -3.58 -5.46 -19.89
CA SER A 132 -3.95 -4.51 -20.95
C SER A 132 -5.36 -3.93 -20.75
N ALA A 133 -6.31 -4.76 -20.37
CA ALA A 133 -7.68 -4.32 -20.07
C ALA A 133 -7.75 -3.45 -18.81
N ILE A 134 -7.02 -3.81 -17.78
CA ILE A 134 -6.89 -3.00 -16.55
C ILE A 134 -6.27 -1.64 -16.89
N ALA A 135 -5.22 -1.59 -17.70
CA ALA A 135 -4.61 -0.36 -18.16
C ALA A 135 -5.60 0.54 -18.90
N GLN A 136 -6.41 -0.01 -19.78
CA GLN A 136 -7.47 0.74 -20.48
C GLN A 136 -8.54 1.30 -19.52
N ALA A 137 -8.91 0.55 -18.49
CA ALA A 137 -9.82 1.04 -17.46
C ALA A 137 -9.21 2.19 -16.65
N ILE A 138 -7.93 2.07 -16.28
CA ILE A 138 -7.18 3.09 -15.53
C ILE A 138 -7.01 4.37 -16.36
N ASP A 139 -6.81 4.27 -17.67
CA ASP A 139 -6.70 5.45 -18.55
C ASP A 139 -7.98 6.30 -18.54
N LYS A 140 -9.13 5.69 -18.27
CA LYS A 140 -10.40 6.43 -18.08
C LYS A 140 -10.45 7.16 -16.73
N ALA A 141 -9.61 6.77 -15.77
CA ALA A 141 -9.53 7.34 -14.42
C ALA A 141 -8.54 8.51 -14.30
N ARG A 142 -7.74 8.75 -15.32
CA ARG A 142 -6.73 9.82 -15.36
C ARG A 142 -7.25 11.15 -15.84
#